data_ddc06c51868981caa3f65df24f375720
#
_entry.id   ddc06c51868981caa3f65df24f375720
#
_cell.length_a   1.000
_cell.length_b   1.000
_cell.length_c   1.000
_cell.angle_alpha   90.00
_cell.angle_beta   90.00
_cell.angle_gamma   90.00
#
_symmetry.space_group_name_H-M   'P 1'
#
loop_
_entity.id
_entity.type
_entity.pdbx_description
1 polymer ?
#
loop_
_entity_poly.entity_id
_entity_poly.type
_entity_poly.pdbx_seq_one_letter_code
_entity_poly.pdbx_strand_id
1 'polypeptide(L)'
;MLHFFKSCLYYLLSNPTGAAATKEQLTGIVKLCKERGSILVFDAAYAPFIRSKDVPKSIFEIEGAKDCAIEVNSFSKYAGFTGVRLGWTVVPAGLKYSDGSLVRDDFNRVMTTAFNGASCIVQAGGLACLDEEGQKEISELIDYYLENAKVLRDTFEELGYPVHGGVDAPYIFVELDGSSWDAFNMILEKAQVVTIPGAGFGPGGEGFLRLSAFAPRASILEACERLKVTMKKD
;
A
#
# COMPACT_ATOMS: atom_id res chain seq x y z
N MET A 1 -8.49 17.94 -31.84
CA MET A 1 -9.41 17.85 -30.70
C MET A 1 -8.67 17.09 -29.61
N LEU A 2 -8.20 17.78 -28.57
CA LEU A 2 -7.51 17.16 -27.44
C LEU A 2 -8.56 16.33 -26.68
N HIS A 3 -8.52 15.00 -26.80
CA HIS A 3 -9.31 14.11 -25.96
C HIS A 3 -8.77 14.23 -24.54
N PHE A 4 -9.53 14.86 -23.66
CA PHE A 4 -9.21 14.85 -22.22
C PHE A 4 -9.30 13.40 -21.74
N PHE A 5 -8.13 12.82 -21.46
CA PHE A 5 -8.01 11.53 -20.83
C PHE A 5 -8.55 11.64 -19.41
N LYS A 6 -9.70 11.05 -19.14
CA LYS A 6 -10.24 11.00 -17.78
C LYS A 6 -9.67 9.76 -17.10
N SER A 7 -8.71 9.93 -16.22
CA SER A 7 -8.17 8.85 -15.39
C SER A 7 -8.48 9.12 -13.93
N CYS A 8 -8.71 8.06 -13.19
CA CYS A 8 -8.86 8.06 -11.75
C CYS A 8 -7.76 7.16 -11.16
N LEU A 9 -6.95 7.68 -10.24
CA LEU A 9 -5.99 6.90 -9.49
C LEU A 9 -6.60 6.53 -8.15
N TYR A 10 -6.58 5.25 -7.80
CA TYR A 10 -7.07 4.76 -6.54
C TYR A 10 -6.13 3.71 -5.95
N TYR A 11 -5.94 3.74 -4.64
CA TYR A 11 -5.09 2.81 -3.91
C TYR A 11 -5.94 1.76 -3.21
N LEU A 12 -5.56 0.49 -3.34
CA LEU A 12 -6.18 -0.60 -2.58
C LEU A 12 -6.02 -0.36 -1.08
N LEU A 13 -4.81 0.04 -0.68
CA LEU A 13 -4.45 0.29 0.70
C LEU A 13 -3.77 1.65 0.81
N SER A 14 -4.27 2.46 1.72
CA SER A 14 -3.75 3.81 1.96
C SER A 14 -2.48 3.78 2.81
N ASN A 15 -1.45 4.43 2.34
CA ASN A 15 -0.31 4.87 3.14
C ASN A 15 -0.46 6.39 3.33
N PRO A 16 -0.67 6.90 4.56
CA PRO A 16 -0.20 6.36 5.85
C PRO A 16 -1.24 5.60 6.68
N THR A 17 -2.54 5.68 6.38
CA THR A 17 -3.61 5.28 7.30
C THR A 17 -3.74 3.77 7.50
N GLY A 18 -3.22 2.95 6.59
CA GLY A 18 -3.42 1.51 6.59
C GLY A 18 -4.86 1.07 6.27
N ALA A 19 -5.73 1.99 5.85
CA ALA A 19 -7.09 1.68 5.47
C ALA A 19 -7.12 0.96 4.13
N ALA A 20 -7.86 -0.15 4.05
CA ALA A 20 -8.10 -0.91 2.83
C ALA A 20 -9.52 -0.67 2.31
N ALA A 21 -9.68 -0.66 0.98
CA ALA A 21 -10.97 -0.45 0.34
C ALA A 21 -11.82 -1.72 0.37
N THR A 22 -13.05 -1.61 0.84
CA THR A 22 -14.01 -2.71 0.85
C THR A 22 -14.49 -3.06 -0.56
N LYS A 23 -15.03 -4.27 -0.73
CA LYS A 23 -15.64 -4.70 -1.99
C LYS A 23 -16.75 -3.75 -2.46
N GLU A 24 -17.56 -3.25 -1.53
CA GLU A 24 -18.66 -2.31 -1.84
C GLU A 24 -18.11 -0.98 -2.37
N GLN A 25 -17.07 -0.42 -1.72
CA GLN A 25 -16.42 0.81 -2.15
C GLN A 25 -15.80 0.66 -3.54
N LEU A 26 -15.09 -0.46 -3.79
CA LEU A 26 -14.51 -0.75 -5.11
C LEU A 26 -15.58 -0.93 -6.18
N THR A 27 -16.71 -1.57 -5.86
CA THR A 27 -17.84 -1.70 -6.77
C THR A 27 -18.40 -0.32 -7.15
N GLY A 28 -18.54 0.58 -6.17
CA GLY A 28 -18.97 1.96 -6.41
C GLY A 28 -18.04 2.73 -7.34
N ILE A 29 -16.72 2.58 -7.15
CA ILE A 29 -15.71 3.24 -7.98
C ILE A 29 -15.70 2.69 -9.40
N VAL A 30 -15.76 1.38 -9.58
CA VAL A 30 -15.85 0.75 -10.90
C VAL A 30 -17.09 1.23 -11.64
N LYS A 31 -18.24 1.27 -10.98
CA LYS A 31 -19.48 1.80 -11.55
C LYS A 31 -19.32 3.26 -11.99
N LEU A 32 -18.78 4.12 -11.13
CA LEU A 32 -18.51 5.53 -11.45
C LEU A 32 -17.58 5.70 -12.64
N CYS A 33 -16.49 4.93 -12.70
CA CYS A 33 -15.55 4.99 -13.81
C CYS A 33 -16.22 4.58 -15.14
N LYS A 34 -17.03 3.53 -15.15
CA LYS A 34 -17.81 3.11 -16.34
C LYS A 34 -18.80 4.19 -16.77
N GLU A 35 -19.56 4.77 -15.86
CA GLU A 35 -20.52 5.85 -16.16
C GLU A 35 -19.86 7.11 -16.70
N ARG A 36 -18.63 7.40 -16.26
CA ARG A 36 -17.88 8.59 -16.67
C ARG A 36 -16.99 8.36 -17.89
N GLY A 37 -16.87 7.13 -18.39
CA GLY A 37 -15.91 6.76 -19.42
C GLY A 37 -14.46 7.05 -18.99
N SER A 38 -14.16 6.81 -17.71
CA SER A 38 -12.83 7.04 -17.13
C SER A 38 -12.09 5.71 -16.98
N ILE A 39 -10.76 5.74 -17.14
CA ILE A 39 -9.92 4.59 -16.81
C ILE A 39 -9.46 4.70 -15.37
N LEU A 40 -9.72 3.66 -14.60
CA LEU A 40 -9.23 3.49 -13.23
C LEU A 40 -7.81 2.92 -13.28
N VAL A 41 -6.84 3.61 -12.70
CA VAL A 41 -5.52 3.06 -12.39
C VAL A 41 -5.55 2.64 -10.92
N PHE A 42 -5.53 1.35 -10.68
CA PHE A 42 -5.65 0.77 -9.36
C PHE A 42 -4.29 0.30 -8.86
N ASP A 43 -3.77 0.92 -7.80
CA ASP A 43 -2.52 0.55 -7.17
C ASP A 43 -2.76 -0.52 -6.09
N ALA A 44 -2.31 -1.75 -6.37
CA ALA A 44 -2.43 -2.92 -5.51
C ALA A 44 -1.09 -3.34 -4.88
N ALA A 45 -0.12 -2.43 -4.77
CA ALA A 45 1.22 -2.77 -4.26
C ALA A 45 1.23 -3.40 -2.86
N TYR A 46 0.21 -3.17 -2.05
CA TYR A 46 0.05 -3.75 -0.71
C TYR A 46 -0.95 -4.91 -0.65
N ALA A 47 -1.47 -5.39 -1.76
CA ALA A 47 -2.43 -6.51 -1.82
C ALA A 47 -1.99 -7.76 -1.01
N PRO A 48 -0.70 -8.12 -0.94
CA PRO A 48 -0.25 -9.28 -0.17
C PRO A 48 -0.48 -9.17 1.34
N PHE A 49 -0.61 -7.94 1.87
CA PHE A 49 -0.86 -7.71 3.31
C PHE A 49 -2.32 -7.90 3.71
N ILE A 50 -3.25 -7.95 2.74
CA ILE A 50 -4.68 -8.11 3.03
C ILE A 50 -4.95 -9.47 3.67
N ARG A 51 -5.59 -9.44 4.85
CA ARG A 51 -6.04 -10.59 5.64
C ARG A 51 -7.55 -10.57 5.86
N SER A 52 -8.17 -9.40 5.77
CA SER A 52 -9.63 -9.23 5.88
C SER A 52 -10.35 -9.89 4.71
N LYS A 53 -11.39 -10.68 5.00
CA LYS A 53 -12.08 -11.53 4.01
C LYS A 53 -12.94 -10.74 3.03
N ASP A 54 -13.39 -9.57 3.43
CA ASP A 54 -14.27 -8.67 2.67
C ASP A 54 -13.51 -7.63 1.85
N VAL A 55 -12.17 -7.66 1.92
CA VAL A 55 -11.28 -6.78 1.15
C VAL A 55 -10.72 -7.54 -0.04
N PRO A 56 -11.06 -7.16 -1.27
CA PRO A 56 -10.49 -7.78 -2.48
C PRO A 56 -8.99 -7.51 -2.59
N LYS A 57 -8.23 -8.47 -3.09
CA LYS A 57 -6.78 -8.31 -3.34
C LYS A 57 -6.48 -7.76 -4.73
N SER A 58 -7.46 -7.81 -5.63
CA SER A 58 -7.37 -7.31 -6.99
C SER A 58 -8.65 -6.58 -7.37
N ILE A 59 -8.52 -5.50 -8.16
CA ILE A 59 -9.69 -4.82 -8.72
C ILE A 59 -10.49 -5.75 -9.66
N PHE A 60 -9.84 -6.76 -10.22
CA PHE A 60 -10.48 -7.70 -11.13
C PHE A 60 -11.38 -8.74 -10.44
N GLU A 61 -11.45 -8.72 -9.11
CA GLU A 61 -12.50 -9.42 -8.35
C GLU A 61 -13.84 -8.67 -8.38
N ILE A 62 -13.83 -7.42 -8.86
CA ILE A 62 -15.03 -6.59 -9.03
C ILE A 62 -15.58 -6.78 -10.44
N GLU A 63 -16.88 -7.09 -10.53
CA GLU A 63 -17.57 -7.24 -11.81
C GLU A 63 -17.50 -5.96 -12.65
N GLY A 64 -17.15 -6.10 -13.92
CA GLY A 64 -17.01 -4.99 -14.86
C GLY A 64 -15.71 -4.20 -14.75
N ALA A 65 -14.81 -4.52 -13.82
CA ALA A 65 -13.53 -3.81 -13.68
C ALA A 65 -12.64 -3.98 -14.93
N LYS A 66 -12.71 -5.13 -15.62
CA LYS A 66 -11.94 -5.37 -16.87
C LYS A 66 -12.28 -4.40 -18.00
N ASP A 67 -13.44 -3.75 -17.92
CA ASP A 67 -13.88 -2.80 -18.95
C ASP A 67 -13.38 -1.37 -18.67
N CYS A 68 -12.83 -1.09 -17.50
CA CYS A 68 -12.44 0.27 -17.13
C CYS A 68 -11.19 0.37 -16.24
N ALA A 69 -10.52 -0.72 -15.88
CA ALA A 69 -9.40 -0.66 -14.94
C ALA A 69 -8.09 -1.23 -15.49
N ILE A 70 -6.99 -0.62 -15.05
CA ILE A 70 -5.61 -1.11 -15.12
C ILE A 70 -5.17 -1.34 -13.68
N GLU A 71 -4.53 -2.48 -13.39
CA GLU A 71 -3.97 -2.76 -12.08
C GLU A 71 -2.45 -2.69 -12.10
N VAL A 72 -1.86 -1.98 -11.13
CA VAL A 72 -0.40 -1.91 -10.95
C VAL A 72 -0.01 -2.55 -9.63
N ASN A 73 1.09 -3.30 -9.65
CA ASN A 73 1.59 -4.08 -8.53
C ASN A 73 3.10 -3.93 -8.37
N SER A 74 3.63 -4.29 -7.20
CA SER A 74 5.05 -4.14 -6.91
C SER A 74 5.60 -5.31 -6.08
N PHE A 75 6.70 -5.89 -6.53
CA PHE A 75 7.48 -6.84 -5.73
C PHE A 75 8.18 -6.19 -4.53
N SER A 76 8.29 -4.85 -4.50
CA SER A 76 8.89 -4.13 -3.37
C SER A 76 8.24 -4.49 -2.04
N LYS A 77 6.91 -4.63 -2.03
CA LYS A 77 6.13 -4.96 -0.83
C LYS A 77 5.71 -6.43 -0.82
N TYR A 78 5.57 -7.02 -2.01
CA TYR A 78 5.20 -8.42 -2.18
C TYR A 78 6.28 -9.36 -1.63
N ALA A 79 7.54 -9.18 -2.05
CA ALA A 79 8.64 -10.09 -1.74
C ALA A 79 9.86 -9.38 -1.10
N GLY A 80 9.69 -8.19 -0.54
CA GLY A 80 10.82 -7.43 0.02
C GLY A 80 11.80 -6.88 -1.03
N PHE A 81 11.41 -6.82 -2.32
CA PHE A 81 12.27 -6.42 -3.44
C PHE A 81 12.42 -4.90 -3.60
N THR A 82 12.36 -4.14 -2.51
CA THR A 82 12.45 -2.67 -2.58
C THR A 82 13.69 -2.17 -3.32
N GLY A 83 14.85 -2.80 -3.12
CA GLY A 83 16.11 -2.48 -3.82
C GLY A 83 16.27 -3.16 -5.18
N VAL A 84 15.46 -4.19 -5.48
CA VAL A 84 15.54 -4.99 -6.71
C VAL A 84 14.86 -4.32 -7.89
N ARG A 85 13.83 -3.49 -7.63
CA ARG A 85 13.11 -2.66 -8.60
C ARG A 85 12.30 -3.45 -9.64
N LEU A 86 11.37 -4.28 -9.17
CA LEU A 86 10.46 -5.06 -9.99
C LEU A 86 8.99 -4.75 -9.64
N GLY A 87 8.17 -4.65 -10.67
CA GLY A 87 6.72 -4.52 -10.56
C GLY A 87 6.06 -5.08 -11.82
N TRP A 88 4.74 -5.16 -11.82
CA TRP A 88 3.98 -5.56 -13.00
C TRP A 88 2.70 -4.74 -13.12
N THR A 89 2.18 -4.69 -14.34
CA THR A 89 0.93 -4.03 -14.67
C THR A 89 0.03 -4.98 -15.46
N VAL A 90 -1.24 -5.02 -15.09
CA VAL A 90 -2.26 -5.79 -15.81
C VAL A 90 -3.14 -4.83 -16.58
N VAL A 91 -3.06 -4.91 -17.91
CA VAL A 91 -3.92 -4.17 -18.85
C VAL A 91 -4.84 -5.17 -19.55
N PRO A 92 -6.15 -5.18 -19.26
CA PRO A 92 -7.07 -6.13 -19.89
C PRO A 92 -7.07 -6.01 -21.42
N ALA A 93 -7.07 -7.16 -22.09
CA ALA A 93 -7.01 -7.20 -23.57
C ALA A 93 -8.17 -6.50 -24.25
N GLY A 94 -9.33 -6.44 -23.61
CA GLY A 94 -10.54 -5.81 -24.11
C GLY A 94 -10.75 -4.36 -23.70
N LEU A 95 -9.86 -3.79 -22.87
CA LEU A 95 -9.99 -2.40 -22.40
C LEU A 95 -9.76 -1.42 -23.55
N LYS A 96 -10.72 -0.52 -23.76
CA LYS A 96 -10.75 0.42 -24.88
C LYS A 96 -10.87 1.87 -24.43
N TYR A 97 -10.32 2.76 -25.23
CA TYR A 97 -10.63 4.18 -25.19
C TYR A 97 -12.01 4.48 -25.77
N SER A 98 -12.46 5.71 -25.65
CA SER A 98 -13.75 6.17 -26.16
C SER A 98 -13.87 6.12 -27.69
N ASP A 99 -12.75 6.12 -28.42
CA ASP A 99 -12.67 5.99 -29.88
C ASP A 99 -12.63 4.52 -30.35
N GLY A 100 -12.66 3.56 -29.41
CA GLY A 100 -12.64 2.13 -29.68
C GLY A 100 -11.25 1.51 -29.83
N SER A 101 -10.17 2.30 -29.80
CA SER A 101 -8.80 1.80 -29.84
C SER A 101 -8.43 1.08 -28.52
N LEU A 102 -7.48 0.15 -28.57
CA LEU A 102 -7.10 -0.66 -27.43
C LEU A 102 -6.06 0.04 -26.56
N VAL A 103 -6.34 0.18 -25.27
CA VAL A 103 -5.41 0.75 -24.28
C VAL A 103 -4.10 -0.06 -24.21
N ARG A 104 -4.19 -1.38 -24.35
CA ARG A 104 -3.03 -2.27 -24.34
C ARG A 104 -2.02 -1.96 -25.45
N ASP A 105 -2.48 -1.54 -26.63
CA ASP A 105 -1.60 -1.29 -27.77
C ASP A 105 -0.73 -0.05 -27.51
N ASP A 106 -1.31 1.02 -26.95
CA ASP A 106 -0.55 2.21 -26.56
C ASP A 106 0.35 1.92 -25.35
N PHE A 107 -0.13 1.18 -24.34
CA PHE A 107 0.68 0.77 -23.21
C PHE A 107 1.91 -0.04 -23.67
N ASN A 108 1.71 -1.02 -24.54
CA ASN A 108 2.81 -1.83 -25.09
C ASN A 108 3.79 -0.98 -25.90
N ARG A 109 3.32 -0.05 -26.71
CA ARG A 109 4.17 0.88 -27.48
C ARG A 109 5.05 1.74 -26.55
N VAL A 110 4.48 2.30 -25.46
CA VAL A 110 5.24 3.09 -24.49
C VAL A 110 6.27 2.23 -23.78
N MET A 111 5.88 1.04 -23.30
CA MET A 111 6.76 0.13 -22.57
C MET A 111 7.93 -0.36 -23.43
N THR A 112 7.68 -0.72 -24.70
CA THR A 112 8.73 -1.22 -25.58
C THR A 112 9.63 -0.12 -26.15
N THR A 113 9.18 1.15 -26.15
CA THR A 113 9.94 2.28 -26.72
C THR A 113 10.70 3.04 -25.65
N ALA A 114 10.07 3.33 -24.49
CA ALA A 114 10.64 4.19 -23.46
C ALA A 114 11.36 3.44 -22.35
N PHE A 115 11.00 2.18 -22.08
CA PHE A 115 11.49 1.46 -20.90
C PHE A 115 12.21 0.13 -21.22
N ASN A 116 11.79 -0.62 -22.23
CA ASN A 116 12.30 -1.94 -22.65
C ASN A 116 12.18 -3.07 -21.59
N GLY A 117 11.49 -2.86 -20.49
CA GLY A 117 11.26 -3.86 -19.45
C GLY A 117 12.32 -3.88 -18.33
N ALA A 118 12.06 -4.69 -17.32
CA ALA A 118 12.98 -4.92 -16.21
C ALA A 118 14.14 -5.86 -16.62
N SER A 119 15.25 -5.80 -15.88
CA SER A 119 16.39 -6.71 -16.08
C SER A 119 15.95 -8.19 -16.04
N CYS A 120 16.49 -9.02 -16.93
CA CYS A 120 16.21 -10.46 -16.96
C CYS A 120 16.59 -11.16 -15.66
N ILE A 121 17.66 -10.73 -14.97
CA ILE A 121 18.09 -11.25 -13.67
C ILE A 121 16.98 -11.00 -12.63
N VAL A 122 16.45 -9.78 -12.62
CA VAL A 122 15.39 -9.37 -11.69
C VAL A 122 14.08 -10.11 -12.00
N GLN A 123 13.76 -10.32 -13.29
CA GLN A 123 12.58 -11.09 -13.69
C GLN A 123 12.71 -12.57 -13.28
N ALA A 124 13.90 -13.17 -13.36
CA ALA A 124 14.15 -14.54 -12.89
C ALA A 124 13.90 -14.67 -11.37
N GLY A 125 14.36 -13.67 -10.58
CA GLY A 125 14.03 -13.60 -9.16
C GLY A 125 12.52 -13.44 -8.91
N GLY A 126 11.84 -12.61 -9.70
CA GLY A 126 10.38 -12.47 -9.65
C GLY A 126 9.64 -13.77 -9.98
N LEU A 127 10.14 -14.55 -10.93
CA LEU A 127 9.56 -15.84 -11.28
C LEU A 127 9.65 -16.84 -10.11
N ALA A 128 10.79 -16.89 -9.41
CA ALA A 128 10.96 -17.73 -8.22
C ALA A 128 9.98 -17.34 -7.08
N CYS A 129 9.61 -16.05 -6.99
CA CYS A 129 8.59 -15.60 -6.03
C CYS A 129 7.17 -16.15 -6.33
N LEU A 130 6.92 -16.65 -7.53
CA LEU A 130 5.59 -17.09 -7.98
C LEU A 130 5.40 -18.62 -7.91
N ASP A 131 6.44 -19.40 -7.65
CA ASP A 131 6.30 -20.83 -7.40
C ASP A 131 5.78 -21.11 -5.98
N GLU A 132 5.52 -22.39 -5.66
CA GLU A 132 4.91 -22.79 -4.40
C GLU A 132 5.80 -22.48 -3.19
N GLU A 133 7.12 -22.67 -3.32
CA GLU A 133 8.09 -22.37 -2.26
C GLU A 133 8.21 -20.87 -2.04
N GLY A 134 8.36 -20.08 -3.10
CA GLY A 134 8.41 -18.63 -3.04
C GLY A 134 7.15 -18.01 -2.45
N GLN A 135 5.97 -18.52 -2.80
CA GLN A 135 4.69 -18.04 -2.21
C GLN A 135 4.62 -18.33 -0.71
N LYS A 136 5.13 -19.48 -0.27
CA LYS A 136 5.20 -19.83 1.15
C LYS A 136 6.13 -18.88 1.91
N GLU A 137 7.36 -18.70 1.42
CA GLU A 137 8.33 -17.79 2.04
C GLU A 137 7.82 -16.34 2.11
N ILE A 138 7.15 -15.88 1.05
CA ILE A 138 6.52 -14.56 1.01
C ILE A 138 5.41 -14.44 2.06
N SER A 139 4.57 -15.45 2.20
CA SER A 139 3.50 -15.44 3.21
C SER A 139 4.08 -15.35 4.63
N GLU A 140 5.11 -16.12 4.93
CA GLU A 140 5.81 -16.10 6.22
C GLU A 140 6.45 -14.72 6.50
N LEU A 141 7.06 -14.10 5.49
CA LEU A 141 7.63 -12.76 5.60
C LEU A 141 6.55 -11.69 5.88
N ILE A 142 5.43 -11.77 5.18
CA ILE A 142 4.32 -10.82 5.36
C ILE A 142 3.69 -11.00 6.74
N ASP A 143 3.47 -12.23 7.19
CA ASP A 143 2.95 -12.52 8.52
C ASP A 143 3.88 -11.99 9.62
N TYR A 144 5.20 -12.13 9.43
CA TYR A 144 6.19 -11.52 10.33
C TYR A 144 6.03 -9.99 10.47
N TYR A 145 5.81 -9.28 9.34
CA TYR A 145 5.59 -7.83 9.39
C TYR A 145 4.22 -7.46 9.95
N LEU A 146 3.18 -8.24 9.69
CA LEU A 146 1.85 -8.00 10.29
C LEU A 146 1.85 -8.21 11.81
N GLU A 147 2.60 -9.21 12.28
CA GLU A 147 2.81 -9.38 13.73
C GLU A 147 3.59 -8.20 14.35
N ASN A 148 4.60 -7.65 13.66
CA ASN A 148 5.27 -6.42 14.08
C ASN A 148 4.29 -5.24 14.15
N ALA A 149 3.42 -5.10 13.13
CA ALA A 149 2.40 -4.04 13.13
C ALA A 149 1.42 -4.20 14.29
N LYS A 150 1.05 -5.44 14.61
CA LYS A 150 0.21 -5.75 15.77
C LYS A 150 0.88 -5.33 17.09
N VAL A 151 2.17 -5.65 17.29
CA VAL A 151 2.92 -5.25 18.47
C VAL A 151 2.95 -3.73 18.65
N LEU A 152 3.23 -3.00 17.56
CA LEU A 152 3.20 -1.53 17.56
C LEU A 152 1.81 -0.99 17.91
N ARG A 153 0.77 -1.53 17.28
CA ARG A 153 -0.62 -1.14 17.54
C ARG A 153 -1.02 -1.36 18.97
N ASP A 154 -0.82 -2.59 19.49
CA ASP A 154 -1.18 -2.96 20.86
C ASP A 154 -0.46 -2.03 21.87
N THR A 155 0.81 -1.67 21.60
CA THR A 155 1.58 -0.74 22.44
C THR A 155 0.92 0.65 22.55
N PHE A 156 0.49 1.23 21.43
CA PHE A 156 -0.14 2.56 21.47
C PHE A 156 -1.58 2.52 22.02
N GLU A 157 -2.31 1.43 21.75
CA GLU A 157 -3.63 1.21 22.35
C GLU A 157 -3.52 1.08 23.88
N GLU A 158 -2.51 0.34 24.42
CA GLU A 158 -2.22 0.26 25.86
C GLU A 158 -1.88 1.63 26.46
N LEU A 159 -1.23 2.50 25.71
CA LEU A 159 -0.93 3.88 26.11
C LEU A 159 -2.13 4.84 26.01
N GLY A 160 -3.28 4.35 25.51
CA GLY A 160 -4.51 5.14 25.38
C GLY A 160 -4.56 6.05 24.16
N TYR A 161 -3.78 5.76 23.10
CA TYR A 161 -3.85 6.48 21.83
C TYR A 161 -4.73 5.73 20.84
N PRO A 162 -5.62 6.42 20.11
CA PRO A 162 -6.34 5.82 18.98
C PRO A 162 -5.36 5.43 17.87
N VAL A 163 -5.51 4.21 17.33
CA VAL A 163 -4.62 3.68 16.30
C VAL A 163 -5.44 3.21 15.10
N HIS A 164 -4.99 3.59 13.90
CA HIS A 164 -5.53 3.15 12.62
C HIS A 164 -4.51 2.28 11.90
N GLY A 165 -4.99 1.32 11.08
CA GLY A 165 -4.12 0.39 10.33
C GLY A 165 -3.58 -0.77 11.17
N GLY A 166 -2.51 -1.41 10.67
CA GLY A 166 -1.85 -2.52 11.36
C GLY A 166 -2.59 -3.86 11.30
N VAL A 167 -3.66 -3.98 10.49
CA VAL A 167 -4.41 -5.23 10.26
C VAL A 167 -4.11 -5.77 8.85
N ASP A 168 -4.41 -4.97 7.83
CA ASP A 168 -4.16 -5.28 6.41
C ASP A 168 -2.97 -4.48 5.86
N ALA A 169 -2.16 -3.88 6.75
CA ALA A 169 -1.07 -2.98 6.39
C ALA A 169 0.12 -3.11 7.33
N PRO A 170 1.34 -2.93 6.82
CA PRO A 170 2.56 -2.88 7.64
C PRO A 170 2.76 -1.51 8.30
N TYR A 171 1.75 -0.65 8.32
CA TYR A 171 1.78 0.68 8.91
C TYR A 171 0.70 0.83 9.94
N ILE A 172 1.02 1.58 11.01
CA ILE A 172 0.06 2.13 11.94
C ILE A 172 0.09 3.66 11.85
N PHE A 173 -1.06 4.26 12.05
CA PHE A 173 -1.26 5.70 12.05
C PHE A 173 -1.91 6.08 13.37
N VAL A 174 -1.12 6.68 14.25
CA VAL A 174 -1.47 6.95 15.64
C VAL A 174 -1.98 8.38 15.77
N GLU A 175 -3.15 8.56 16.36
CA GLU A 175 -3.72 9.88 16.65
C GLU A 175 -3.10 10.46 17.93
N LEU A 176 -2.73 11.73 17.88
CA LEU A 176 -2.03 12.44 18.93
C LEU A 176 -2.84 13.63 19.46
N ASP A 177 -2.56 13.99 20.69
CA ASP A 177 -3.04 15.24 21.30
C ASP A 177 -2.03 16.36 20.99
N GLY A 178 -1.99 16.91 19.76
CA GLY A 178 -1.12 18.04 19.43
C GLY A 178 -0.41 17.93 18.08
N SER A 179 0.73 18.63 17.95
CA SER A 179 1.47 18.74 16.70
C SER A 179 2.21 17.44 16.34
N SER A 180 2.07 17.01 15.08
CA SER A 180 2.80 15.88 14.53
C SER A 180 4.32 16.05 14.62
N TRP A 181 4.82 17.25 14.37
CA TRP A 181 6.25 17.56 14.41
C TRP A 181 6.81 17.60 15.83
N ASP A 182 6.05 18.15 16.79
CA ASP A 182 6.49 18.18 18.20
C ASP A 182 6.57 16.75 18.76
N ALA A 183 5.60 15.90 18.45
CA ALA A 183 5.63 14.49 18.85
C ALA A 183 6.77 13.74 18.18
N PHE A 184 7.02 13.95 16.89
CA PHE A 184 8.15 13.37 16.17
C PHE A 184 9.48 13.75 16.84
N ASN A 185 9.71 15.05 17.10
CA ASN A 185 10.93 15.53 17.74
C ASN A 185 11.11 14.93 19.14
N MET A 186 10.05 14.94 19.94
CA MET A 186 10.05 14.37 21.29
C MET A 186 10.41 12.89 21.30
N ILE A 187 9.81 12.09 20.39
CA ILE A 187 10.10 10.66 20.27
C ILE A 187 11.53 10.42 19.79
N LEU A 188 11.98 11.20 18.78
CA LEU A 188 13.35 11.11 18.29
C LEU A 188 14.39 11.40 19.37
N GLU A 189 14.20 12.46 20.16
CA GLU A 189 15.15 12.89 21.18
C GLU A 189 15.13 11.97 22.42
N LYS A 190 13.93 11.59 22.91
CA LYS A 190 13.80 10.85 24.17
C LYS A 190 13.78 9.34 24.01
N ALA A 191 13.12 8.82 22.96
CA ALA A 191 13.03 7.38 22.70
C ALA A 191 14.06 6.89 21.69
N GLN A 192 14.71 7.79 20.92
CA GLN A 192 15.61 7.45 19.82
C GLN A 192 14.94 6.52 18.79
N VAL A 193 13.66 6.79 18.51
CA VAL A 193 12.86 6.09 17.50
C VAL A 193 12.48 7.08 16.40
N VAL A 194 12.74 6.70 15.16
CA VAL A 194 12.36 7.49 13.99
C VAL A 194 10.94 7.11 13.58
N THR A 195 10.05 8.09 13.59
CA THR A 195 8.67 7.98 13.09
C THR A 195 8.49 8.88 11.87
N ILE A 196 7.28 9.03 11.35
CA ILE A 196 6.99 10.03 10.32
C ILE A 196 5.84 10.89 10.80
N PRO A 197 6.03 12.23 10.90
CA PRO A 197 4.95 13.13 11.26
C PRO A 197 3.84 13.09 10.22
N GLY A 198 2.60 12.95 10.67
CA GLY A 198 1.44 12.82 9.78
C GLY A 198 1.22 14.04 8.90
N ALA A 199 1.58 15.24 9.36
CA ALA A 199 1.58 16.47 8.56
C ALA A 199 2.38 16.35 7.25
N GLY A 200 3.38 15.47 7.19
CA GLY A 200 4.15 15.16 5.97
C GLY A 200 3.33 14.48 4.87
N PHE A 201 2.14 13.98 5.19
CA PHE A 201 1.19 13.37 4.23
C PHE A 201 0.06 14.34 3.81
N GLY A 202 0.13 15.59 4.25
CA GLY A 202 -0.84 16.62 3.94
C GLY A 202 -1.59 17.14 5.18
N PRO A 203 -2.45 18.16 5.01
CA PRO A 203 -3.10 18.84 6.14
C PRO A 203 -3.96 17.93 7.02
N GLY A 204 -4.59 16.91 6.41
CA GLY A 204 -5.40 15.94 7.15
C GLY A 204 -4.59 14.97 8.02
N GLY A 205 -3.26 14.99 7.89
CA GLY A 205 -2.36 14.18 8.72
C GLY A 205 -1.82 14.91 9.95
N GLU A 206 -2.13 16.19 10.13
CA GLU A 206 -1.76 16.91 11.35
C GLU A 206 -2.42 16.25 12.57
N GLY A 207 -1.69 16.14 13.67
CA GLY A 207 -2.13 15.40 14.84
C GLY A 207 -1.95 13.88 14.76
N PHE A 208 -1.18 13.39 13.79
CA PHE A 208 -0.89 11.96 13.65
C PHE A 208 0.61 11.66 13.53
N LEU A 209 0.98 10.42 13.86
CA LEU A 209 2.29 9.82 13.54
C LEU A 209 2.11 8.51 12.77
N ARG A 210 2.92 8.30 11.75
CA ARG A 210 3.03 6.98 11.10
C ARG A 210 4.23 6.21 11.64
N LEU A 211 4.00 4.96 12.01
CA LEU A 211 5.05 3.99 12.31
C LEU A 211 5.01 2.85 11.28
N SER A 212 6.16 2.24 11.05
CA SER A 212 6.36 1.16 10.07
C SER A 212 6.81 -0.12 10.75
N ALA A 213 6.20 -1.23 10.37
CA ALA A 213 6.54 -2.56 10.85
C ALA A 213 7.72 -3.21 10.08
N PHE A 214 8.27 -2.54 9.07
CA PHE A 214 9.38 -3.03 8.26
C PHE A 214 10.73 -2.92 9.01
N ALA A 215 10.87 -3.67 10.09
CA ALA A 215 12.09 -3.75 10.86
C ALA A 215 12.24 -5.14 11.50
N PRO A 216 13.45 -5.53 11.96
CA PRO A 216 13.63 -6.73 12.77
C PRO A 216 12.75 -6.68 14.03
N ARG A 217 12.19 -7.84 14.44
CA ARG A 217 11.32 -7.96 15.61
C ARG A 217 11.97 -7.40 16.88
N ALA A 218 13.25 -7.67 17.08
CA ALA A 218 13.99 -7.16 18.23
C ALA A 218 13.98 -5.63 18.32
N SER A 219 14.18 -4.96 17.16
CA SER A 219 14.12 -3.50 17.08
C SER A 219 12.72 -2.94 17.34
N ILE A 220 11.67 -3.64 16.87
CA ILE A 220 10.28 -3.26 17.14
C ILE A 220 9.98 -3.36 18.63
N LEU A 221 10.34 -4.47 19.28
CA LEU A 221 10.12 -4.67 20.73
C LEU A 221 10.87 -3.62 21.55
N GLU A 222 12.15 -3.36 21.23
CA GLU A 222 12.94 -2.34 21.90
C GLU A 222 12.33 -0.94 21.72
N ALA A 223 11.89 -0.60 20.52
CA ALA A 223 11.20 0.67 20.26
C ALA A 223 9.92 0.79 21.09
N CYS A 224 9.12 -0.26 21.20
CA CYS A 224 7.90 -0.28 22.01
C CYS A 224 8.19 -0.01 23.48
N GLU A 225 9.21 -0.64 24.07
CA GLU A 225 9.58 -0.39 25.47
C GLU A 225 10.00 1.08 25.71
N ARG A 226 10.78 1.65 24.79
CA ARG A 226 11.17 3.07 24.87
C ARG A 226 9.96 4.00 24.70
N LEU A 227 9.04 3.69 23.79
CA LEU A 227 7.82 4.44 23.57
C LEU A 227 6.89 4.40 24.78
N LYS A 228 6.74 3.25 25.47
CA LYS A 228 5.96 3.13 26.72
C LYS A 228 6.43 4.09 27.80
N VAL A 229 7.73 4.33 27.89
CA VAL A 229 8.29 5.29 28.85
C VAL A 229 8.07 6.74 28.41
N THR A 230 8.23 7.00 27.09
CA THR A 230 8.25 8.37 26.56
C THR A 230 6.85 8.92 26.30
N MET A 231 5.89 8.06 25.92
CA MET A 231 4.55 8.43 25.47
C MET A 231 3.47 8.18 26.52
N LYS A 232 3.84 7.82 27.74
CA LYS A 232 2.87 7.59 28.82
C LYS A 232 2.07 8.87 29.08
N LYS A 233 0.74 8.76 29.01
CA LYS A 233 -0.17 9.83 29.44
C LYS A 233 -0.19 9.88 30.99
N ASP A 234 -0.06 11.08 31.53
CA ASP A 234 -0.15 11.34 32.98
C ASP A 234 -1.58 11.11 33.51
#